data_874c4331137ed7095a78dcbc1f6fe5aa
#
_entry.id   874c4331137ed7095a78dcbc1f6fe5aa
#
_cell.length_a   1.000
_cell.length_b   1.000
_cell.length_c   1.000
_cell.angle_alpha   90.00
_cell.angle_beta   90.00
_cell.angle_gamma   90.00
#
_symmetry.space_group_name_H-M   'P 1'
#
loop_
_entity.id
_entity.type
_entity.pdbx_description
1 polymer ?
#
loop_
_entity_poly.entity_id
_entity_poly.type
_entity_poly.pdbx_seq_one_letter_code
_entity_poly.pdbx_strand_id
1 'polypeptide(L)'
;MRKNVKKIALHAAGLAAIAAIAFASLGGNGTGTAHADPAKPGQHLTKAAPGAIASPTLQEGARGEAVKDLQRRLNKHGHRLDVDGIYGPLTKAAVQDLQRKHRLDVDGIAGPRTWAALKDTKNKPAPAPSTKPGTRGYQLQFTKNQQNPMWSKLSLVHDGKVVKSYRAGSGLGVTNECASGEGWLPNGTYQIKGHATNRDGIAINGYAIQLEDKNCTPKPGQNPVKRTDMFIHSEMLANGSQAIDVPFKDDDVWRWNGDMDYKSNGCIKLTPADIKDLFARLDQAHWPTNLTLRVS
;
A
#
# COMPACT_ATOMS: atom_id res chain seq x y z
N MET A 1 -5.47 54.38 8.82
CA MET A 1 -4.25 54.04 9.60
C MET A 1 -3.63 52.79 9.00
N ARG A 2 -2.50 52.97 8.30
CA ARG A 2 -1.76 51.87 7.68
C ARG A 2 -0.78 51.29 8.71
N LYS A 3 -0.81 50.01 8.99
CA LYS A 3 0.20 49.33 9.79
C LYS A 3 1.10 48.47 8.88
N ASN A 4 2.37 48.85 8.84
CA ASN A 4 3.44 48.19 8.14
C ASN A 4 3.75 46.84 8.79
N VAL A 5 3.82 45.76 7.99
CA VAL A 5 4.39 44.48 8.40
C VAL A 5 5.83 44.42 7.87
N LYS A 6 6.79 44.40 8.76
CA LYS A 6 8.22 44.24 8.45
C LYS A 6 8.49 42.79 8.10
N LYS A 7 9.09 42.60 6.95
CA LYS A 7 9.71 41.31 6.54
C LYS A 7 11.02 41.13 7.29
N ILE A 8 11.15 40.04 8.02
CA ILE A 8 12.41 39.59 8.60
C ILE A 8 12.96 38.52 7.68
N ALA A 9 14.09 38.82 7.03
CA ALA A 9 14.87 37.84 6.27
C ALA A 9 15.85 37.18 7.22
N LEU A 10 15.79 35.88 7.37
CA LEU A 10 16.76 35.10 8.13
C LEU A 10 17.75 34.47 7.15
N HIS A 11 19.01 34.88 7.23
CA HIS A 11 20.11 34.24 6.49
C HIS A 11 20.60 33.05 7.34
N ALA A 12 20.56 31.87 6.78
CA ALA A 12 21.23 30.70 7.34
C ALA A 12 22.48 30.40 6.50
N ALA A 13 23.65 30.66 7.06
CA ALA A 13 24.92 30.20 6.52
C ALA A 13 25.17 28.77 6.99
N GLY A 14 25.23 27.83 6.05
CA GLY A 14 25.62 26.46 6.35
C GLY A 14 27.12 26.25 6.17
N LEU A 15 27.76 25.64 7.14
CA LEU A 15 29.11 25.10 7.04
C LEU A 15 28.99 23.58 6.82
N ALA A 16 29.46 23.14 5.64
CA ALA A 16 29.68 21.75 5.36
C ALA A 16 31.08 21.33 5.81
N ALA A 17 31.19 20.37 6.69
CA ALA A 17 32.44 19.70 7.02
C ALA A 17 32.50 18.35 6.33
N ILE A 18 33.37 18.20 5.34
CA ILE A 18 33.69 16.94 4.68
C ILE A 18 34.85 16.31 5.46
N ALA A 19 34.61 15.15 6.07
CA ALA A 19 35.69 14.30 6.60
C ALA A 19 35.97 13.19 5.57
N ALA A 20 37.08 13.32 4.87
CA ALA A 20 37.66 12.26 4.04
C ALA A 20 38.54 11.36 4.91
N ILE A 21 38.19 10.08 5.00
CA ILE A 21 39.04 9.06 5.59
C ILE A 21 39.72 8.31 4.46
N ALA A 22 41.03 8.53 4.33
CA ALA A 22 41.87 7.76 3.43
C ALA A 22 42.32 6.47 4.10
N PHE A 23 42.07 5.31 3.47
CA PHE A 23 42.67 4.05 3.85
C PHE A 23 43.89 3.79 2.95
N ALA A 24 45.05 3.72 3.57
CA ALA A 24 46.29 3.37 2.95
C ALA A 24 46.34 1.84 2.69
N SER A 25 46.64 1.47 1.46
CA SER A 25 46.97 0.12 1.06
C SER A 25 48.42 -0.23 1.42
N LEU A 26 48.62 -1.27 2.20
CA LEU A 26 49.92 -1.91 2.36
C LEU A 26 49.95 -3.15 1.44
N GLY A 27 50.88 -3.12 0.54
CA GLY A 27 51.20 -4.24 -0.38
C GLY A 27 51.86 -5.39 0.33
N GLY A 28 51.53 -6.60 -0.11
CA GLY A 28 52.21 -7.86 0.23
C GLY A 28 52.44 -8.66 -1.04
N ASN A 29 53.67 -8.67 -1.50
CA ASN A 29 54.14 -9.58 -2.56
C ASN A 29 54.15 -11.02 -2.05
N GLY A 30 53.46 -11.91 -2.75
CA GLY A 30 53.53 -13.34 -2.60
C GLY A 30 53.65 -14.00 -3.97
N THR A 31 54.88 -14.30 -4.36
CA THR A 31 55.16 -15.14 -5.54
C THR A 31 54.84 -16.58 -5.21
N GLY A 32 53.84 -17.15 -5.85
CA GLY A 32 53.51 -18.58 -5.83
C GLY A 32 53.45 -19.10 -7.25
N THR A 33 54.44 -19.94 -7.55
CA THR A 33 54.60 -20.64 -8.83
C THR A 33 53.44 -21.60 -9.10
N ALA A 34 52.81 -21.44 -10.24
CA ALA A 34 51.78 -22.35 -10.73
C ALA A 34 52.43 -23.65 -11.27
N HIS A 35 52.10 -24.80 -10.69
CA HIS A 35 52.23 -26.08 -11.32
C HIS A 35 50.97 -26.39 -12.13
N ALA A 36 51.16 -26.58 -13.42
CA ALA A 36 50.14 -27.05 -14.34
C ALA A 36 50.08 -28.59 -14.28
N ASP A 37 48.94 -29.16 -13.92
CA ASP A 37 48.64 -30.58 -14.10
C ASP A 37 47.91 -30.80 -15.44
N PRO A 38 48.20 -31.93 -16.13
CA PRO A 38 47.72 -32.15 -17.49
C PRO A 38 46.26 -32.62 -17.53
N ALA A 39 45.55 -32.14 -18.54
CA ALA A 39 44.18 -32.39 -18.88
C ALA A 39 43.76 -33.86 -18.93
N LYS A 40 42.65 -34.22 -18.32
CA LYS A 40 41.86 -35.42 -18.66
C LYS A 40 40.80 -35.04 -19.70
N PRO A 41 40.70 -35.78 -20.82
CA PRO A 41 39.64 -35.57 -21.79
C PRO A 41 38.35 -36.29 -21.35
N GLY A 42 37.22 -35.64 -21.50
CA GLY A 42 35.93 -36.31 -21.44
C GLY A 42 34.95 -35.71 -20.42
N GLN A 43 34.51 -34.46 -20.64
CA GLN A 43 33.22 -34.08 -20.11
C GLN A 43 32.31 -33.67 -21.28
N HIS A 44 31.31 -34.50 -21.45
CA HIS A 44 30.18 -34.29 -22.35
C HIS A 44 29.61 -32.87 -22.19
N LEU A 45 29.72 -32.08 -23.23
CA LEU A 45 28.94 -30.85 -23.38
C LEU A 45 27.47 -31.25 -23.52
N THR A 46 26.76 -31.29 -22.40
CA THR A 46 25.31 -31.28 -22.46
C THR A 46 24.86 -29.99 -23.05
N LYS A 47 24.36 -30.06 -24.28
CA LYS A 47 23.72 -29.02 -25.04
C LYS A 47 22.66 -28.33 -24.14
N ALA A 48 22.95 -27.14 -23.68
CA ALA A 48 21.97 -26.31 -22.96
C ALA A 48 20.75 -26.16 -23.84
N ALA A 49 19.60 -26.56 -23.32
CA ALA A 49 18.33 -26.33 -23.98
C ALA A 49 18.09 -24.82 -24.16
N PRO A 50 17.62 -24.38 -25.33
CA PRO A 50 17.39 -22.95 -25.57
C PRO A 50 16.22 -22.46 -24.73
N GLY A 51 16.47 -21.47 -23.85
CA GLY A 51 15.47 -20.48 -23.53
C GLY A 51 14.56 -20.70 -22.34
N ALA A 52 15.08 -21.01 -21.17
CA ALA A 52 14.42 -20.53 -19.96
C ALA A 52 14.98 -19.14 -19.65
N ILE A 53 14.28 -18.10 -20.08
CA ILE A 53 14.55 -16.73 -19.61
C ILE A 53 14.36 -16.79 -18.10
N ALA A 54 15.46 -16.73 -17.33
CA ALA A 54 15.41 -16.71 -15.88
C ALA A 54 14.53 -15.50 -15.48
N SER A 55 13.42 -15.80 -14.83
CA SER A 55 12.53 -14.73 -14.35
C SER A 55 13.32 -13.84 -13.37
N PRO A 56 13.35 -12.53 -13.58
CA PRO A 56 14.18 -11.64 -12.77
C PRO A 56 13.70 -11.65 -11.31
N THR A 57 14.64 -11.52 -10.37
CA THR A 57 14.28 -11.25 -8.98
C THR A 57 13.88 -9.78 -8.86
N LEU A 58 12.65 -9.51 -8.40
CA LEU A 58 12.11 -8.17 -8.24
C LEU A 58 11.72 -7.95 -6.78
N GLN A 59 11.98 -6.74 -6.28
CA GLN A 59 11.65 -6.31 -4.93
C GLN A 59 11.18 -4.85 -4.94
N GLU A 60 10.72 -4.38 -3.81
CA GLU A 60 10.30 -2.99 -3.63
C GLU A 60 11.38 -2.01 -4.12
N GLY A 61 10.95 -0.99 -4.86
CA GLY A 61 11.84 -0.05 -5.55
C GLY A 61 12.18 -0.42 -7.00
N ALA A 62 12.01 -1.69 -7.42
CA ALA A 62 12.24 -2.08 -8.81
C ALA A 62 11.25 -1.39 -9.76
N ARG A 63 11.69 -1.14 -11.00
CA ARG A 63 10.89 -0.46 -12.04
C ARG A 63 11.07 -1.10 -13.40
N GLY A 64 10.11 -0.90 -14.30
CA GLY A 64 10.19 -1.27 -15.72
C GLY A 64 9.26 -2.41 -16.13
N GLU A 65 9.48 -2.95 -17.34
CA GLU A 65 8.57 -3.94 -17.95
C GLU A 65 8.46 -5.25 -17.19
N ALA A 66 9.53 -5.69 -16.52
CA ALA A 66 9.48 -6.88 -15.67
C ALA A 66 8.51 -6.70 -14.49
N VAL A 67 8.42 -5.49 -13.93
CA VAL A 67 7.45 -5.16 -12.88
C VAL A 67 6.04 -5.11 -13.44
N LYS A 68 5.84 -4.56 -14.64
CA LYS A 68 4.53 -4.59 -15.31
C LYS A 68 4.07 -6.03 -15.59
N ASP A 69 4.99 -6.92 -16.00
CA ASP A 69 4.65 -8.34 -16.18
C ASP A 69 4.26 -9.00 -14.86
N LEU A 70 4.98 -8.71 -13.79
CA LEU A 70 4.64 -9.15 -12.43
C LEU A 70 3.24 -8.68 -12.03
N GLN A 71 2.96 -7.37 -12.17
CA GLN A 71 1.66 -6.77 -11.83
C GLN A 71 0.53 -7.39 -12.65
N ARG A 72 0.71 -7.57 -13.98
CA ARG A 72 -0.27 -8.27 -14.84
C ARG A 72 -0.56 -9.69 -14.37
N ARG A 73 0.46 -10.44 -13.95
CA ARG A 73 0.30 -11.80 -13.45
C ARG A 73 -0.37 -11.82 -12.08
N LEU A 74 0.03 -10.95 -11.15
CA LEU A 74 -0.63 -10.80 -9.87
C LEU A 74 -2.13 -10.48 -10.05
N ASN A 75 -2.46 -9.61 -11.01
CA ASN A 75 -3.85 -9.30 -11.33
C ASN A 75 -4.63 -10.53 -11.87
N LYS A 76 -3.97 -11.42 -12.62
CA LYS A 76 -4.57 -12.71 -13.04
C LYS A 76 -4.82 -13.64 -11.84
N HIS A 77 -4.07 -13.49 -10.75
CA HIS A 77 -4.25 -14.20 -9.48
C HIS A 77 -5.23 -13.50 -8.52
N GLY A 78 -5.96 -12.50 -9.01
CA GLY A 78 -7.05 -11.84 -8.28
C GLY A 78 -6.67 -10.54 -7.59
N HIS A 79 -5.42 -10.06 -7.73
CA HIS A 79 -5.03 -8.74 -7.28
C HIS A 79 -5.52 -7.65 -8.25
N ARG A 80 -5.56 -6.40 -7.80
CA ARG A 80 -6.04 -5.27 -8.60
C ARG A 80 -5.03 -4.13 -8.53
N LEU A 81 -3.84 -4.40 -9.10
CA LEU A 81 -2.75 -3.45 -9.17
C LEU A 81 -2.86 -2.63 -10.45
N ASP A 82 -2.51 -1.37 -10.38
CA ASP A 82 -2.21 -0.59 -11.56
C ASP A 82 -0.93 -1.15 -12.19
N VAL A 83 -0.92 -1.31 -13.52
CA VAL A 83 0.22 -1.86 -14.27
C VAL A 83 1.13 -0.69 -14.66
N ASP A 84 1.67 -0.01 -13.66
CA ASP A 84 2.49 1.19 -13.79
C ASP A 84 3.99 0.90 -13.96
N GLY A 85 4.40 -0.35 -13.67
CA GLY A 85 5.80 -0.75 -13.74
C GLY A 85 6.62 -0.29 -12.54
N ILE A 86 5.97 0.04 -11.42
CA ILE A 86 6.63 0.43 -10.17
C ILE A 86 6.37 -0.65 -9.12
N TYR A 87 7.42 -1.28 -8.60
CA TYR A 87 7.29 -2.20 -7.49
C TYR A 87 7.17 -1.40 -6.18
N GLY A 88 5.97 -0.88 -5.94
CA GLY A 88 5.64 -0.15 -4.73
C GLY A 88 5.08 -1.06 -3.63
N PRO A 89 4.66 -0.47 -2.50
CA PRO A 89 4.09 -1.19 -1.35
C PRO A 89 2.90 -2.09 -1.74
N LEU A 90 2.04 -1.65 -2.66
CA LEU A 90 0.90 -2.44 -3.12
C LEU A 90 1.33 -3.68 -3.90
N THR A 91 2.34 -3.55 -4.76
CA THR A 91 2.91 -4.69 -5.48
C THR A 91 3.57 -5.67 -4.52
N LYS A 92 4.31 -5.17 -3.50
CA LYS A 92 4.90 -5.98 -2.45
C LYS A 92 3.85 -6.76 -1.66
N ALA A 93 2.79 -6.08 -1.22
CA ALA A 93 1.69 -6.72 -0.49
C ALA A 93 1.02 -7.83 -1.33
N ALA A 94 0.82 -7.61 -2.62
CA ALA A 94 0.28 -8.61 -3.54
C ALA A 94 1.21 -9.82 -3.71
N VAL A 95 2.53 -9.59 -3.77
CA VAL A 95 3.52 -10.67 -3.79
C VAL A 95 3.49 -11.46 -2.49
N GLN A 96 3.45 -10.80 -1.34
CA GLN A 96 3.35 -11.46 -0.03
C GLN A 96 2.07 -12.28 0.12
N ASP A 97 0.96 -11.80 -0.39
CA ASP A 97 -0.30 -12.54 -0.39
C ASP A 97 -0.21 -13.80 -1.28
N LEU A 98 0.36 -13.67 -2.48
CA LEU A 98 0.62 -14.82 -3.36
C LEU A 98 1.55 -15.83 -2.67
N GLN A 99 2.63 -15.38 -2.06
CA GLN A 99 3.59 -16.23 -1.34
C GLN A 99 2.91 -16.99 -0.20
N ARG A 100 2.08 -16.31 0.60
CA ARG A 100 1.29 -16.92 1.68
C ARG A 100 0.35 -18.00 1.15
N LYS A 101 -0.40 -17.71 0.08
CA LYS A 101 -1.32 -18.67 -0.56
C LYS A 101 -0.62 -19.91 -1.08
N HIS A 102 0.61 -19.77 -1.55
CA HIS A 102 1.42 -20.87 -2.05
C HIS A 102 2.41 -21.45 -1.02
N ARG A 103 2.30 -21.05 0.27
CA ARG A 103 3.16 -21.51 1.38
C ARG A 103 4.66 -21.31 1.11
N LEU A 104 4.99 -20.20 0.48
CA LEU A 104 6.35 -19.73 0.26
C LEU A 104 6.79 -18.83 1.41
N ASP A 105 8.10 -18.54 1.47
CA ASP A 105 8.62 -17.52 2.36
C ASP A 105 7.98 -16.16 2.02
N VAL A 106 7.36 -15.49 3.00
CA VAL A 106 6.58 -14.26 2.81
C VAL A 106 7.51 -13.05 2.96
N ASP A 107 8.51 -12.96 2.07
CA ASP A 107 9.53 -11.91 2.07
C ASP A 107 9.18 -10.69 1.20
N GLY A 108 8.15 -10.83 0.36
CA GLY A 108 7.77 -9.79 -0.59
C GLY A 108 8.77 -9.61 -1.74
N ILE A 109 9.58 -10.65 -2.05
CA ILE A 109 10.51 -10.66 -3.16
C ILE A 109 9.99 -11.61 -4.23
N ALA A 110 9.79 -11.11 -5.45
CA ALA A 110 9.38 -11.95 -6.57
C ALA A 110 10.59 -12.71 -7.15
N GLY A 111 11.05 -13.73 -6.45
CA GLY A 111 12.10 -14.63 -6.86
C GLY A 111 11.58 -15.84 -7.68
N PRO A 112 12.45 -16.81 -8.04
CA PRO A 112 12.09 -17.95 -8.90
C PRO A 112 10.88 -18.75 -8.40
N ARG A 113 10.76 -18.95 -7.08
CA ARG A 113 9.63 -19.67 -6.47
C ARG A 113 8.31 -18.89 -6.62
N THR A 114 8.35 -17.57 -6.45
CA THR A 114 7.20 -16.68 -6.64
C THR A 114 6.76 -16.67 -8.11
N TRP A 115 7.71 -16.61 -9.04
CA TRP A 115 7.40 -16.70 -10.47
C TRP A 115 6.84 -18.06 -10.88
N ALA A 116 7.28 -19.15 -10.25
CA ALA A 116 6.70 -20.47 -10.46
C ALA A 116 5.24 -20.52 -9.98
N ALA A 117 4.95 -19.95 -8.81
CA ALA A 117 3.58 -19.83 -8.29
C ALA A 117 2.69 -19.01 -9.21
N LEU A 118 3.20 -17.96 -9.84
CA LEU A 118 2.48 -17.14 -10.83
C LEU A 118 2.20 -17.86 -12.17
N LYS A 119 2.90 -18.96 -12.44
CA LYS A 119 2.64 -19.82 -13.62
C LYS A 119 1.60 -20.90 -13.33
N ASP A 120 1.38 -21.24 -12.06
CA ASP A 120 0.44 -22.27 -11.65
C ASP A 120 -1.00 -21.75 -11.70
N THR A 121 -1.63 -21.90 -12.88
CA THR A 121 -3.02 -21.50 -13.11
C THR A 121 -4.05 -22.47 -12.51
N LYS A 122 -3.60 -23.62 -11.97
CA LYS A 122 -4.50 -24.63 -11.40
C LYS A 122 -5.12 -24.18 -10.07
N ASN A 123 -4.50 -23.22 -9.39
CA ASN A 123 -5.01 -22.54 -8.20
C ASN A 123 -5.62 -21.15 -8.51
N LYS A 124 -6.09 -20.94 -9.75
CA LYS A 124 -6.92 -19.77 -10.03
C LYS A 124 -8.14 -19.86 -9.09
N PRO A 125 -8.34 -18.90 -8.19
CA PRO A 125 -9.63 -18.80 -7.52
C PRO A 125 -10.68 -18.79 -8.61
N ALA A 126 -11.67 -19.68 -8.54
CA ALA A 126 -12.79 -19.66 -9.44
C ALA A 126 -13.28 -18.21 -9.53
N PRO A 127 -13.64 -17.69 -10.74
CA PRO A 127 -14.26 -16.39 -10.82
C PRO A 127 -15.39 -16.42 -9.81
N ALA A 128 -15.33 -15.48 -8.85
CA ALA A 128 -16.36 -15.39 -7.82
C ALA A 128 -17.70 -15.40 -8.55
N PRO A 129 -18.63 -16.30 -8.20
CA PRO A 129 -19.93 -16.29 -8.81
C PRO A 129 -20.45 -14.87 -8.68
N SER A 130 -20.95 -14.30 -9.77
CA SER A 130 -21.61 -13.00 -9.81
C SER A 130 -22.84 -13.08 -8.92
N THR A 131 -22.64 -13.01 -7.62
CA THR A 131 -23.72 -12.96 -6.66
C THR A 131 -24.22 -11.53 -6.61
N LYS A 132 -25.52 -11.39 -6.86
CA LYS A 132 -26.33 -10.23 -6.52
C LYS A 132 -25.85 -9.63 -5.19
N PRO A 133 -25.96 -8.31 -4.96
CA PRO A 133 -25.54 -7.69 -3.71
C PRO A 133 -26.39 -8.23 -2.56
N GLY A 134 -25.89 -9.26 -1.89
CA GLY A 134 -26.56 -10.02 -0.86
C GLY A 134 -25.62 -11.02 -0.18
N THR A 135 -24.85 -10.57 0.77
CA THR A 135 -24.63 -11.16 2.09
C THR A 135 -23.84 -12.46 2.23
N ARG A 136 -23.04 -12.93 1.30
CA ARG A 136 -22.08 -13.99 1.60
C ARG A 136 -20.66 -13.51 1.44
N GLY A 137 -19.83 -13.71 2.48
CA GLY A 137 -18.44 -13.29 2.52
C GLY A 137 -18.22 -12.00 3.31
N TYR A 138 -17.00 -11.52 3.30
CA TYR A 138 -16.60 -10.32 4.03
C TYR A 138 -16.92 -9.04 3.24
N GLN A 139 -17.37 -8.02 3.97
CA GLN A 139 -17.62 -6.68 3.48
C GLN A 139 -17.24 -5.64 4.53
N LEU A 140 -16.67 -4.53 4.10
CA LEU A 140 -16.55 -3.33 4.91
C LEU A 140 -17.78 -2.45 4.70
N GLN A 141 -18.31 -1.87 5.77
CA GLN A 141 -19.43 -0.94 5.73
C GLN A 141 -19.06 0.33 6.46
N PHE A 142 -19.05 1.45 5.76
CA PHE A 142 -18.85 2.76 6.35
C PHE A 142 -20.20 3.48 6.41
N THR A 143 -20.67 3.66 7.65
CA THR A 143 -21.92 4.37 7.94
C THR A 143 -21.58 5.77 8.41
N LYS A 144 -21.98 6.77 7.65
CA LYS A 144 -21.75 8.19 7.93
C LYS A 144 -22.61 8.67 9.08
N ASN A 145 -22.02 9.46 9.97
CA ASN A 145 -22.77 10.21 10.97
C ASN A 145 -23.03 11.61 10.44
N GLN A 146 -24.28 11.90 10.05
CA GLN A 146 -24.71 13.18 9.48
C GLN A 146 -24.54 14.36 10.45
N GLN A 147 -24.58 14.10 11.76
CA GLN A 147 -24.46 15.12 12.79
C GLN A 147 -22.98 15.43 13.11
N ASN A 148 -22.12 14.43 13.00
CA ASN A 148 -20.68 14.58 13.24
C ASN A 148 -19.88 13.58 12.41
N PRO A 149 -19.31 14.00 11.26
CA PRO A 149 -18.56 13.13 10.35
C PRO A 149 -17.38 12.40 11.00
N MET A 150 -16.78 12.95 12.07
CA MET A 150 -15.69 12.32 12.84
C MET A 150 -16.17 11.19 13.77
N TRP A 151 -17.47 11.02 13.94
CA TRP A 151 -18.11 9.96 14.74
C TRP A 151 -18.86 8.98 13.83
N SER A 152 -18.43 8.82 12.62
CA SER A 152 -18.87 7.79 11.70
C SER A 152 -18.37 6.40 12.15
N LYS A 153 -18.84 5.36 11.49
CA LYS A 153 -18.55 3.98 11.87
C LYS A 153 -18.09 3.15 10.67
N LEU A 154 -16.95 2.49 10.80
CA LEU A 154 -16.51 1.44 9.89
C LEU A 154 -16.77 0.08 10.54
N SER A 155 -17.48 -0.82 9.85
CA SER A 155 -17.78 -2.17 10.33
C SER A 155 -17.20 -3.21 9.38
N LEU A 156 -16.54 -4.22 9.93
CA LEU A 156 -16.24 -5.47 9.24
C LEU A 156 -17.46 -6.38 9.39
N VAL A 157 -18.02 -6.82 8.28
CA VAL A 157 -19.20 -7.67 8.20
C VAL A 157 -18.83 -8.99 7.54
N HIS A 158 -19.27 -10.11 8.08
CA HIS A 158 -19.13 -11.43 7.47
C HIS A 158 -20.49 -12.10 7.42
N ASP A 159 -20.90 -12.54 6.23
CA ASP A 159 -22.21 -13.17 5.98
C ASP A 159 -23.39 -12.37 6.56
N GLY A 160 -23.34 -11.05 6.39
CA GLY A 160 -24.37 -10.13 6.87
C GLY A 160 -24.34 -9.83 8.38
N LYS A 161 -23.44 -10.45 9.14
CA LYS A 161 -23.27 -10.20 10.59
C LYS A 161 -22.08 -9.28 10.83
N VAL A 162 -22.23 -8.28 11.67
CA VAL A 162 -21.13 -7.41 12.09
C VAL A 162 -20.16 -8.21 12.96
N VAL A 163 -18.92 -8.35 12.48
CA VAL A 163 -17.82 -8.99 13.20
C VAL A 163 -17.16 -8.02 14.16
N LYS A 164 -16.92 -6.79 13.70
CA LYS A 164 -16.29 -5.72 14.46
C LYS A 164 -16.71 -4.37 13.90
N SER A 165 -16.82 -3.39 14.79
CA SER A 165 -17.04 -1.99 14.42
C SER A 165 -15.98 -1.12 15.06
N TYR A 166 -15.60 -0.07 14.33
CA TYR A 166 -14.62 0.93 14.72
C TYR A 166 -15.25 2.32 14.60
N ARG A 167 -14.88 3.23 15.49
CA ARG A 167 -15.09 4.64 15.22
C ARG A 167 -14.25 5.04 14.02
N ALA A 168 -14.80 5.83 13.12
CA ALA A 168 -14.10 6.29 11.92
C ALA A 168 -14.55 7.70 11.55
N GLY A 169 -13.70 8.44 10.88
CA GLY A 169 -14.01 9.75 10.33
C GLY A 169 -13.76 9.81 8.83
N SER A 170 -14.37 10.80 8.18
CA SER A 170 -14.12 11.11 6.76
C SER A 170 -14.51 12.56 6.48
N GLY A 171 -13.72 13.26 5.68
CA GLY A 171 -13.90 14.68 5.38
C GLY A 171 -13.46 15.61 6.51
N LEU A 172 -13.51 16.91 6.25
CA LEU A 172 -13.13 17.97 7.20
C LEU A 172 -14.36 18.51 8.01
N GLY A 173 -15.43 17.75 8.09
CA GLY A 173 -16.69 18.18 8.68
C GLY A 173 -17.71 18.61 7.62
N VAL A 174 -17.35 18.63 6.35
CA VAL A 174 -18.24 18.95 5.23
C VAL A 174 -18.95 17.68 4.77
N THR A 175 -20.28 17.69 4.81
CA THR A 175 -21.12 16.54 4.43
C THR A 175 -21.35 16.42 2.92
N ASN A 176 -20.93 17.41 2.14
CA ASN A 176 -21.02 17.37 0.67
C ASN A 176 -19.98 16.39 0.12
N GLU A 177 -20.43 15.28 -0.44
CA GLU A 177 -19.59 14.23 -1.03
C GLU A 177 -18.75 14.71 -2.23
N CYS A 178 -19.20 15.73 -2.93
CA CYS A 178 -18.58 16.28 -4.11
C CYS A 178 -17.60 17.44 -3.82
N ALA A 179 -17.50 17.89 -2.56
CA ALA A 179 -16.50 18.87 -2.16
C ALA A 179 -15.11 18.22 -2.18
N SER A 180 -14.32 18.51 -3.21
CA SER A 180 -12.97 17.98 -3.34
C SER A 180 -12.08 18.52 -2.23
N GLY A 181 -11.32 17.63 -1.56
CA GLY A 181 -10.42 18.01 -0.48
C GLY A 181 -11.09 18.28 0.89
N GLU A 182 -12.42 18.37 0.97
CA GLU A 182 -13.13 18.73 2.21
C GLU A 182 -14.27 17.78 2.55
N GLY A 183 -14.98 17.31 1.53
CA GLY A 183 -16.14 16.45 1.69
C GLY A 183 -15.77 15.02 2.07
N TRP A 184 -16.69 14.37 2.74
CA TRP A 184 -16.51 12.96 3.08
C TRP A 184 -16.56 12.02 1.86
N LEU A 185 -16.24 10.75 2.06
CA LEU A 185 -16.21 9.76 0.99
C LEU A 185 -17.61 9.62 0.34
N PRO A 186 -17.73 9.68 -0.99
CA PRO A 186 -19.01 9.53 -1.67
C PRO A 186 -19.72 8.21 -1.36
N ASN A 187 -21.07 8.24 -1.35
CA ASN A 187 -21.87 7.05 -1.20
C ASN A 187 -21.64 6.04 -2.33
N GLY A 188 -21.80 4.77 -2.02
CA GLY A 188 -21.73 3.69 -3.00
C GLY A 188 -20.89 2.51 -2.56
N THR A 189 -20.66 1.59 -3.47
CA THR A 189 -19.81 0.42 -3.25
C THR A 189 -18.47 0.64 -3.93
N TYR A 190 -17.38 0.41 -3.21
CA TYR A 190 -15.99 0.55 -3.64
C TYR A 190 -15.33 -0.80 -3.73
N GLN A 191 -14.57 -1.00 -4.79
CA GLN A 191 -13.63 -2.10 -4.87
C GLN A 191 -12.36 -1.76 -4.09
N ILE A 192 -11.81 -2.74 -3.41
CA ILE A 192 -10.49 -2.61 -2.79
C ILE A 192 -9.44 -2.83 -3.88
N LYS A 193 -8.59 -1.84 -4.10
CA LYS A 193 -7.52 -1.87 -5.11
C LYS A 193 -6.26 -2.56 -4.59
N GLY A 194 -6.02 -2.47 -3.28
CA GLY A 194 -4.89 -3.09 -2.62
C GLY A 194 -4.80 -2.67 -1.16
N HIS A 195 -3.84 -3.23 -0.46
CA HIS A 195 -3.55 -2.90 0.94
C HIS A 195 -2.04 -2.97 1.20
N ALA A 196 -1.57 -2.23 2.19
CA ALA A 196 -0.18 -2.24 2.64
C ALA A 196 -0.12 -2.00 4.15
N THR A 197 0.91 -2.55 4.80
CA THR A 197 1.20 -2.30 6.24
C THR A 197 2.35 -1.34 6.44
N ASN A 198 3.03 -0.99 5.36
CA ASN A 198 4.26 -0.19 5.37
C ASN A 198 4.28 0.81 4.21
N ARG A 199 3.11 1.39 3.89
CA ARG A 199 3.05 2.44 2.87
C ARG A 199 3.97 3.60 3.29
N ASP A 200 4.74 4.10 2.32
CA ASP A 200 5.58 5.28 2.48
C ASP A 200 5.17 6.30 1.41
N GLY A 201 4.34 7.24 1.80
CA GLY A 201 3.76 8.26 0.95
C GLY A 201 3.87 9.65 1.58
N ILE A 202 3.46 10.67 0.87
CA ILE A 202 3.56 12.07 1.37
C ILE A 202 2.61 12.30 2.56
N ALA A 203 1.38 11.76 2.50
CA ALA A 203 0.34 12.02 3.49
C ALA A 203 -0.30 10.76 4.08
N ILE A 204 -0.04 9.58 3.50
CA ILE A 204 -0.63 8.31 3.94
C ILE A 204 0.50 7.31 4.09
N ASN A 205 0.76 6.90 5.32
CA ASN A 205 1.86 6.02 5.69
C ASN A 205 1.37 4.84 6.52
N GLY A 206 2.20 3.79 6.59
CA GLY A 206 1.93 2.59 7.37
C GLY A 206 0.76 1.78 6.81
N TYR A 207 -0.23 1.52 7.62
CA TYR A 207 -1.39 0.67 7.28
C TYR A 207 -2.40 1.43 6.42
N ALA A 208 -2.62 0.97 5.20
CA ALA A 208 -3.54 1.61 4.26
C ALA A 208 -4.26 0.59 3.37
N ILE A 209 -5.56 0.78 3.15
CA ILE A 209 -6.37 0.06 2.17
C ILE A 209 -6.76 1.05 1.09
N GLN A 210 -6.34 0.82 -0.15
CA GLN A 210 -6.66 1.67 -1.28
C GLN A 210 -8.03 1.33 -1.85
N LEU A 211 -8.83 2.34 -2.08
CA LEU A 211 -10.16 2.26 -2.68
C LEU A 211 -10.10 2.63 -4.16
N GLU A 212 -11.08 2.18 -4.93
CA GLU A 212 -11.24 2.66 -6.30
C GLU A 212 -11.64 4.13 -6.33
N ASP A 213 -11.29 4.82 -7.41
CA ASP A 213 -11.79 6.17 -7.68
C ASP A 213 -13.29 6.16 -7.92
N LYS A 214 -13.96 7.23 -7.57
CA LYS A 214 -15.39 7.37 -7.78
C LYS A 214 -15.77 8.76 -8.25
N ASN A 215 -16.67 8.80 -9.22
CA ASN A 215 -17.31 10.05 -9.61
C ASN A 215 -18.46 10.38 -8.64
N CYS A 216 -18.43 11.58 -8.14
CA CYS A 216 -19.56 12.16 -7.43
C CYS A 216 -20.29 13.11 -8.40
N THR A 217 -21.60 12.90 -8.58
CA THR A 217 -22.43 13.82 -9.34
C THR A 217 -23.09 14.77 -8.35
N PRO A 218 -22.77 16.08 -8.39
CA PRO A 218 -23.39 17.03 -7.49
C PRO A 218 -24.89 17.20 -7.85
N LYS A 219 -25.40 18.39 -7.84
CA LYS A 219 -26.79 18.64 -8.24
C LYS A 219 -27.00 18.43 -9.75
N PRO A 220 -28.25 18.16 -10.21
CA PRO A 220 -28.55 18.08 -11.64
C PRO A 220 -28.02 19.29 -12.40
N GLY A 221 -27.37 19.06 -13.54
CA GLY A 221 -26.76 20.10 -14.37
C GLY A 221 -25.32 20.48 -14.00
N GLN A 222 -24.75 19.92 -12.97
CA GLN A 222 -23.33 20.09 -12.63
C GLN A 222 -22.48 18.93 -13.15
N ASN A 223 -21.23 19.22 -13.52
CA ASN A 223 -20.29 18.20 -13.97
C ASN A 223 -19.91 17.25 -12.84
N PRO A 224 -19.72 15.95 -13.12
CA PRO A 224 -19.20 15.01 -12.14
C PRO A 224 -17.83 15.44 -11.62
N VAL A 225 -17.63 15.31 -10.31
CA VAL A 225 -16.34 15.51 -9.64
C VAL A 225 -15.71 14.16 -9.40
N LYS A 226 -14.53 13.92 -9.98
CA LYS A 226 -13.78 12.69 -9.72
C LYS A 226 -13.08 12.77 -8.37
N ARG A 227 -13.35 11.80 -7.50
CA ARG A 227 -12.69 11.62 -6.21
C ARG A 227 -11.68 10.49 -6.35
N THR A 228 -10.41 10.85 -6.23
CA THR A 228 -9.25 9.95 -6.42
C THR A 228 -8.46 9.80 -5.14
N ASP A 229 -7.56 8.82 -5.11
CA ASP A 229 -6.62 8.59 -4.00
C ASP A 229 -7.31 8.43 -2.65
N MET A 230 -8.45 7.72 -2.65
CA MET A 230 -9.20 7.44 -1.44
C MET A 230 -8.68 6.19 -0.74
N PHE A 231 -8.50 6.29 0.57
CA PHE A 231 -7.96 5.21 1.40
C PHE A 231 -8.76 5.03 2.69
N ILE A 232 -8.63 3.84 3.28
CA ILE A 232 -8.85 3.62 4.70
C ILE A 232 -7.46 3.56 5.33
N HIS A 233 -7.15 4.47 6.25
CA HIS A 233 -5.80 4.58 6.83
C HIS A 233 -5.82 5.17 8.23
N SER A 234 -4.65 5.41 8.80
CA SER A 234 -4.44 6.13 10.06
C SER A 234 -3.30 7.11 9.89
N GLU A 235 -3.01 7.87 10.92
CA GLU A 235 -1.83 8.71 11.02
C GLU A 235 -0.72 7.93 11.73
N MET A 236 0.35 7.64 11.00
CA MET A 236 1.49 6.85 11.48
C MET A 236 2.67 6.94 10.52
N LEU A 237 3.84 6.53 10.97
CA LEU A 237 5.02 6.35 10.14
C LEU A 237 4.86 5.13 9.21
N ALA A 238 5.72 5.04 8.19
CA ALA A 238 5.70 3.94 7.22
C ALA A 238 5.86 2.55 7.88
N ASN A 239 6.59 2.45 8.99
CA ASN A 239 6.73 1.23 9.76
C ASN A 239 5.55 0.92 10.69
N GLY A 240 4.51 1.74 10.66
CA GLY A 240 3.31 1.60 11.50
C GLY A 240 3.48 2.06 12.95
N SER A 241 4.61 2.69 13.31
CA SER A 241 4.80 3.34 14.61
C SER A 241 4.26 4.78 14.59
N GLN A 242 4.24 5.40 15.75
CA GLN A 242 3.90 6.81 15.92
C GLN A 242 5.16 7.67 15.89
N ALA A 243 5.10 8.83 15.26
CA ALA A 243 6.16 9.82 15.34
C ALA A 243 6.32 10.34 16.79
N ILE A 244 7.46 10.93 17.08
CA ILE A 244 7.71 11.59 18.36
C ILE A 244 6.78 12.80 18.47
N ASP A 245 6.17 12.98 19.63
CA ASP A 245 5.34 14.14 19.94
C ASP A 245 6.21 15.40 19.96
N VAL A 246 5.91 16.33 19.08
CA VAL A 246 6.55 17.64 19.06
C VAL A 246 5.57 18.64 19.66
N PRO A 247 5.83 19.16 20.86
CA PRO A 247 4.96 20.13 21.49
C PRO A 247 4.63 21.30 20.55
N PHE A 248 3.37 21.72 20.53
CA PHE A 248 2.87 22.85 19.73
C PHE A 248 2.81 22.62 18.20
N LYS A 249 3.01 21.40 17.72
CA LYS A 249 2.76 21.03 16.35
C LYS A 249 1.48 20.23 16.29
N ASP A 250 0.36 20.93 16.22
CA ASP A 250 -0.92 20.32 15.93
C ASP A 250 -0.93 19.82 14.49
N ASP A 251 -1.50 18.62 14.23
CA ASP A 251 -1.76 18.07 12.91
C ASP A 251 -0.52 17.58 12.14
N ASP A 252 0.23 16.62 12.65
CA ASP A 252 1.15 15.89 11.78
C ASP A 252 0.57 14.54 11.35
N VAL A 253 0.64 14.24 10.06
CA VAL A 253 0.09 13.02 9.44
C VAL A 253 0.77 11.72 9.89
N TRP A 254 1.75 11.80 10.77
CA TRP A 254 2.54 10.67 11.26
C TRP A 254 2.25 10.31 12.72
N ARG A 255 1.38 11.06 13.36
CA ARG A 255 1.02 10.85 14.76
C ARG A 255 -0.47 11.05 15.00
N TRP A 256 -1.06 10.11 15.70
CA TRP A 256 -2.42 10.19 16.19
C TRP A 256 -2.41 10.80 17.58
N ASN A 257 -3.01 11.94 17.78
CA ASN A 257 -3.01 12.66 19.07
C ASN A 257 -4.41 13.11 19.53
N GLY A 258 -5.46 12.84 18.78
CA GLY A 258 -6.80 13.16 19.24
C GLY A 258 -7.95 12.99 18.26
N ASP A 259 -9.06 13.63 18.61
CA ASP A 259 -10.31 13.51 17.84
C ASP A 259 -10.24 14.22 16.48
N MET A 260 -9.34 15.19 16.35
CA MET A 260 -9.17 15.93 15.10
C MET A 260 -8.53 15.08 14.00
N ASP A 261 -7.78 14.04 14.37
CA ASP A 261 -7.13 13.11 13.45
C ASP A 261 -8.11 12.22 12.68
N TYR A 262 -9.37 12.19 13.09
CA TYR A 262 -10.44 11.59 12.28
C TYR A 262 -10.80 12.43 11.04
N LYS A 263 -10.35 13.69 10.94
CA LYS A 263 -10.53 14.52 9.75
C LYS A 263 -9.63 14.05 8.61
N SER A 264 -10.12 14.17 7.38
CA SER A 264 -9.39 13.81 6.17
C SER A 264 -9.90 14.58 4.96
N ASN A 265 -9.17 14.55 3.87
CA ASN A 265 -9.62 15.08 2.58
C ASN A 265 -10.58 14.12 1.86
N GLY A 266 -11.31 13.29 2.60
CA GLY A 266 -12.28 12.34 2.07
C GLY A 266 -11.95 10.87 2.30
N CYS A 267 -10.74 10.54 2.74
CA CYS A 267 -10.37 9.21 3.18
C CYS A 267 -11.15 8.78 4.43
N ILE A 268 -11.20 7.50 4.72
CA ILE A 268 -11.68 6.99 6.01
C ILE A 268 -10.48 6.85 6.95
N LYS A 269 -10.53 7.55 8.09
CA LYS A 269 -9.50 7.45 9.12
C LYS A 269 -9.97 6.65 10.32
N LEU A 270 -9.08 5.81 10.83
CA LEU A 270 -9.20 5.01 12.06
C LEU A 270 -8.05 5.34 12.99
N THR A 271 -8.16 5.02 14.28
CA THR A 271 -7.00 5.06 15.17
C THR A 271 -5.93 4.06 14.73
N PRO A 272 -4.65 4.26 15.09
CA PRO A 272 -3.58 3.29 14.80
C PRO A 272 -3.85 1.88 15.32
N ALA A 273 -4.49 1.76 16.47
CA ALA A 273 -4.86 0.48 17.05
C ALA A 273 -5.98 -0.18 16.23
N ASP A 274 -7.00 0.59 15.84
CA ASP A 274 -8.16 0.06 15.13
C ASP A 274 -7.81 -0.39 13.69
N ILE A 275 -6.96 0.36 12.98
CA ILE A 275 -6.53 -0.06 11.64
C ILE A 275 -5.69 -1.34 11.70
N LYS A 276 -4.83 -1.51 12.71
CA LYS A 276 -4.05 -2.74 12.92
C LYS A 276 -4.95 -3.92 13.28
N ASP A 277 -5.96 -3.75 14.13
CA ASP A 277 -6.95 -4.80 14.43
C ASP A 277 -7.76 -5.18 13.19
N LEU A 278 -8.17 -4.20 12.38
CA LEU A 278 -8.84 -4.46 11.10
C LEU A 278 -7.96 -5.32 10.17
N PHE A 279 -6.69 -4.97 10.03
CA PHE A 279 -5.75 -5.73 9.21
C PHE A 279 -5.55 -7.14 9.75
N ALA A 280 -5.35 -7.32 11.07
CA ALA A 280 -5.20 -8.63 11.69
C ALA A 280 -6.42 -9.54 11.43
N ARG A 281 -7.63 -8.98 11.45
CA ARG A 281 -8.87 -9.73 11.13
C ARG A 281 -8.95 -10.08 9.65
N LEU A 282 -8.57 -9.18 8.76
CA LEU A 282 -8.53 -9.44 7.32
C LEU A 282 -7.43 -10.43 6.96
N ASP A 283 -6.28 -10.40 7.66
CA ASP A 283 -5.22 -11.42 7.55
C ASP A 283 -5.72 -12.81 7.98
N GLN A 284 -6.43 -12.91 9.11
CA GLN A 284 -7.07 -14.15 9.56
C GLN A 284 -8.09 -14.67 8.55
N ALA A 285 -8.80 -13.77 7.87
CA ALA A 285 -9.73 -14.09 6.79
C ALA A 285 -9.02 -14.29 5.43
N HIS A 286 -7.68 -14.31 5.40
CA HIS A 286 -6.86 -14.45 4.19
C HIS A 286 -7.18 -13.40 3.11
N TRP A 287 -7.46 -12.17 3.51
CA TRP A 287 -7.81 -11.04 2.63
C TRP A 287 -8.80 -11.46 1.53
N PRO A 288 -10.08 -11.50 1.81
CA PRO A 288 -11.08 -11.97 0.85
C PRO A 288 -10.95 -11.25 -0.50
N THR A 289 -10.84 -12.01 -1.59
CA THR A 289 -10.61 -11.48 -2.94
C THR A 289 -11.76 -10.63 -3.46
N ASN A 290 -12.95 -10.78 -2.88
CA ASN A 290 -14.17 -10.05 -3.21
C ASN A 290 -14.53 -9.00 -2.15
N LEU A 291 -13.57 -8.63 -1.28
CA LEU A 291 -13.80 -7.61 -0.27
C LEU A 291 -14.18 -6.29 -0.94
N THR A 292 -15.27 -5.72 -0.52
CA THR A 292 -15.76 -4.41 -0.95
C THR A 292 -16.02 -3.51 0.24
N LEU A 293 -16.01 -2.20 0.01
CA LEU A 293 -16.49 -1.23 0.98
C LEU A 293 -17.82 -0.66 0.50
N ARG A 294 -18.85 -0.76 1.34
CA ARG A 294 -20.13 -0.04 1.13
C ARG A 294 -20.14 1.22 1.98
N VAL A 295 -20.47 2.35 1.38
CA VAL A 295 -20.59 3.67 2.01
C VAL A 295 -22.04 4.13 1.95
N SER A 296 -22.60 4.53 3.10
CA SER A 296 -23.99 5.00 3.24
C SER A 296 -24.14 6.07 4.33
#